data_ce73a3d521df27a93b6dbaf7e920045f
#
_entry.id   ce73a3d521df27a93b6dbaf7e920045f
#
_cell.length_a   1.000
_cell.length_b   1.000
_cell.length_c   1.000
_cell.angle_alpha   90.00
_cell.angle_beta   90.00
_cell.angle_gamma   90.00
#
_symmetry.space_group_name_H-M   'P 1'
#
loop_
_entity.id
_entity.type
_entity.pdbx_description
1 polymer ?
#
loop_
_entity_poly.entity_id
_entity_poly.type
_entity_poly.pdbx_seq_one_letter_code
_entity_poly.pdbx_strand_id
1 'polypeptide(L)'
;MAGAPSNFAIAALLFLYLLSAAPTVLWGDDAELQRIAITGEARAIGQSSAASHLLWQAVAMGFVRSTTWLPVDSAGRVTLVSSISGALALVPVGACAGLIALRAGFGRRASDVAGVVAALAFGLSHTFWLLASRPDAYTIQTLLLATSLWVMLRAGFSAWPILWWVIGVATVVLAMTNHVMILASLPGLAFLGIAGVRIRARTVMWTCMVGGSALLVIGVFASMAGFPFGALVRAIVSYRPYLPSFRDIALVPVYLVYQFPVALFLVFWAGRPLVRCGIAIVLGIALTYSGVVVLMLFRFHPEMYVRDQFLFYLPSYVPVAIMIGLGAGELSNRSAVMVRLNGWRGPVLLGSILLAPLVVYPIATLVAGGVATRLVPSRVLPGRDPVSYYLWPPKTGYTGAREYADAAFGALPVGAVVVADWLPYQVLRYAQVVERARPDLRLEMINAGDDRQARFLREQPEGTPLYLADASPLPYYEMDGIRACHEVVKTGVVYRLDRHPGVGCAGG
;
A
#
# COMPACT_ATOMS: atom_id res chain seq x y z
N MET A 1 -25.23 17.72 -6.71
CA MET A 1 -24.11 16.74 -6.63
C MET A 1 -24.68 15.32 -6.79
N ALA A 2 -25.15 14.99 -7.97
CA ALA A 2 -25.63 13.64 -8.27
C ALA A 2 -24.40 12.70 -8.47
N GLY A 3 -24.49 11.46 -8.00
CA GLY A 3 -23.45 10.44 -8.13
C GLY A 3 -22.35 10.45 -7.05
N ALA A 4 -22.46 11.28 -6.00
CA ALA A 4 -21.59 11.16 -4.84
C ALA A 4 -21.97 9.93 -4.01
N PRO A 5 -20.98 9.18 -3.44
CA PRO A 5 -21.28 8.13 -2.48
C PRO A 5 -22.07 8.69 -1.29
N SER A 6 -22.93 7.88 -0.68
CA SER A 6 -23.66 8.35 0.50
C SER A 6 -22.67 8.61 1.63
N ASN A 7 -22.83 9.72 2.34
CA ASN A 7 -22.00 10.05 3.51
C ASN A 7 -22.04 8.94 4.58
N PHE A 8 -23.17 8.23 4.66
CA PHE A 8 -23.35 7.09 5.56
C PHE A 8 -22.38 5.94 5.20
N ALA A 9 -22.26 5.58 3.91
CA ALA A 9 -21.36 4.50 3.49
C ALA A 9 -19.89 4.84 3.79
N ILE A 10 -19.49 6.10 3.55
CA ILE A 10 -18.14 6.56 3.88
C ILE A 10 -17.90 6.55 5.38
N ALA A 11 -18.86 7.03 6.19
CA ALA A 11 -18.74 7.02 7.64
C ALA A 11 -18.67 5.60 8.20
N ALA A 12 -19.44 4.66 7.66
CA ALA A 12 -19.41 3.25 8.07
C ALA A 12 -18.05 2.61 7.75
N LEU A 13 -17.46 2.90 6.58
CA LEU A 13 -16.13 2.41 6.22
C LEU A 13 -15.02 3.08 7.03
N LEU A 14 -15.13 4.38 7.32
CA LEU A 14 -14.21 5.04 8.27
C LEU A 14 -14.24 4.37 9.62
N PHE A 15 -15.43 4.11 10.16
CA PHE A 15 -15.61 3.41 11.44
C PHE A 15 -14.99 2.01 11.40
N LEU A 16 -15.22 1.25 10.31
CA LEU A 16 -14.59 -0.05 10.10
C LEU A 16 -13.06 0.04 10.12
N TYR A 17 -12.47 1.03 9.43
CA TYR A 17 -11.02 1.21 9.39
C TYR A 17 -10.45 1.60 10.74
N LEU A 18 -11.12 2.49 11.48
CA LEU A 18 -10.71 2.86 12.84
C LEU A 18 -10.73 1.66 13.79
N LEU A 19 -11.76 0.81 13.71
CA LEU A 19 -11.82 -0.45 14.47
C LEU A 19 -10.77 -1.47 14.04
N SER A 20 -10.36 -1.43 12.77
CA SER A 20 -9.39 -2.35 12.19
C SER A 20 -7.94 -1.88 12.36
N ALA A 21 -7.73 -0.64 12.79
CA ALA A 21 -6.42 -0.01 12.87
C ALA A 21 -5.49 -0.72 13.87
N ALA A 22 -4.21 -0.85 13.51
CA ALA A 22 -3.19 -1.36 14.40
C ALA A 22 -3.01 -0.43 15.61
N PRO A 23 -3.08 -0.97 16.84
CA PRO A 23 -3.05 -0.14 18.05
C PRO A 23 -1.63 0.34 18.40
N THR A 24 -0.59 -0.34 17.94
CA THR A 24 0.80 -0.11 18.31
C THR A 24 1.75 -0.41 17.15
N VAL A 25 3.07 -0.53 17.42
CA VAL A 25 4.10 -0.79 16.43
C VAL A 25 3.83 -2.09 15.65
N LEU A 26 4.12 -2.05 14.35
CA LEU A 26 4.03 -3.19 13.43
C LEU A 26 5.42 -3.61 12.94
N TRP A 27 5.52 -4.45 11.91
CA TRP A 27 6.75 -5.04 11.41
C TRP A 27 7.30 -4.32 10.18
N GLY A 28 8.63 -4.32 10.02
CA GLY A 28 9.29 -3.87 8.79
C GLY A 28 8.97 -2.42 8.41
N ASP A 29 8.52 -2.21 7.18
CA ASP A 29 8.21 -0.88 6.64
C ASP A 29 7.22 -0.10 7.50
N ASP A 30 6.25 -0.77 8.12
CA ASP A 30 5.29 -0.13 9.01
C ASP A 30 5.97 0.48 10.24
N ALA A 31 6.87 -0.28 10.89
CA ALA A 31 7.63 0.21 12.05
C ALA A 31 8.54 1.37 11.66
N GLU A 32 9.15 1.32 10.47
CA GLU A 32 9.96 2.41 9.96
C GLU A 32 9.12 3.67 9.71
N LEU A 33 7.99 3.55 9.04
CA LEU A 33 7.06 4.65 8.78
C LEU A 33 6.57 5.26 10.09
N GLN A 34 6.22 4.43 11.08
CA GLN A 34 5.82 4.89 12.41
C GLN A 34 6.95 5.67 13.10
N ARG A 35 8.17 5.12 13.10
CA ARG A 35 9.34 5.79 13.69
C ARG A 35 9.61 7.14 13.05
N ILE A 36 9.68 7.20 11.72
CA ILE A 36 9.96 8.43 10.97
C ILE A 36 8.88 9.49 11.20
N ALA A 37 7.60 9.10 11.18
CA ALA A 37 6.49 10.02 11.45
C ALA A 37 6.54 10.64 12.86
N ILE A 38 7.04 9.87 13.85
CA ILE A 38 7.11 10.33 15.24
C ILE A 38 8.37 11.18 15.48
N THR A 39 9.54 10.72 15.02
CA THR A 39 10.82 11.37 15.27
C THR A 39 11.11 12.53 14.34
N GLY A 40 10.52 12.53 13.15
CA GLY A 40 10.85 13.50 12.09
C GLY A 40 12.17 13.21 11.38
N GLU A 41 12.81 12.08 11.63
CA GLU A 41 14.03 11.67 10.94
C GLU A 41 13.74 11.37 9.47
N ALA A 42 14.05 12.34 8.58
CA ALA A 42 14.09 12.07 7.15
C ALA A 42 15.36 11.29 6.82
N ARG A 43 15.23 10.13 6.15
CA ARG A 43 16.41 9.44 5.61
C ARG A 43 16.63 9.77 4.15
N ALA A 44 17.87 9.67 3.71
CA ALA A 44 18.23 9.82 2.31
C ALA A 44 17.54 8.75 1.43
N ILE A 45 17.11 9.13 0.24
CA ILE A 45 16.56 8.21 -0.78
C ILE A 45 17.54 7.05 -1.00
N GLY A 46 17.02 5.84 -1.05
CA GLY A 46 17.77 4.61 -1.29
C GLY A 46 18.21 3.88 -0.03
N GLN A 47 17.98 4.45 1.16
CA GLN A 47 18.24 3.77 2.43
C GLN A 47 16.97 3.27 3.13
N SER A 48 15.78 3.72 2.68
CA SER A 48 14.51 3.38 3.29
C SER A 48 13.36 3.61 2.32
N SER A 49 12.34 2.75 2.35
CA SER A 49 11.10 2.90 1.58
C SER A 49 10.36 4.20 1.95
N ALA A 50 10.43 4.61 3.21
CA ALA A 50 9.79 5.82 3.72
C ALA A 50 10.36 7.10 3.12
N ALA A 51 11.62 7.12 2.70
CA ALA A 51 12.24 8.30 2.08
C ALA A 51 11.60 8.67 0.73
N SER A 52 10.91 7.75 0.08
CA SER A 52 10.20 7.99 -1.18
C SER A 52 8.80 8.58 -1.01
N HIS A 53 8.30 8.78 0.22
CA HIS A 53 6.93 9.17 0.55
C HIS A 53 6.86 10.52 1.28
N LEU A 54 7.43 11.59 0.68
CA LEU A 54 7.57 12.90 1.32
C LEU A 54 6.24 13.50 1.80
N LEU A 55 5.21 13.46 0.95
CA LEU A 55 3.90 13.99 1.32
C LEU A 55 3.30 13.23 2.48
N TRP A 56 3.36 11.89 2.42
CA TRP A 56 2.87 11.05 3.52
C TRP A 56 3.59 11.38 4.82
N GLN A 57 4.92 11.50 4.79
CA GLN A 57 5.72 11.85 5.97
C GLN A 57 5.28 13.18 6.56
N ALA A 58 5.14 14.23 5.72
CA ALA A 58 4.71 15.55 6.19
C ALA A 58 3.32 15.51 6.84
N VAL A 59 2.37 14.79 6.22
CA VAL A 59 1.01 14.62 6.74
C VAL A 59 1.03 13.82 8.04
N ALA A 60 1.75 12.70 8.11
CA ALA A 60 1.81 11.83 9.27
C ALA A 60 2.48 12.55 10.46
N MET A 61 3.61 13.25 10.24
CA MET A 61 4.27 14.05 11.25
C MET A 61 3.34 15.16 11.80
N GLY A 62 2.66 15.88 10.90
CA GLY A 62 1.72 16.93 11.29
C GLY A 62 0.57 16.36 12.13
N PHE A 63 0.00 15.24 11.69
CA PHE A 63 -1.10 14.57 12.40
C PHE A 63 -0.67 14.08 13.80
N VAL A 64 0.44 13.36 13.91
CA VAL A 64 0.93 12.85 15.19
C VAL A 64 1.21 13.97 16.18
N ARG A 65 1.79 15.09 15.74
CA ARG A 65 2.06 16.26 16.59
C ARG A 65 0.81 16.97 17.03
N SER A 66 -0.20 17.06 16.17
CA SER A 66 -1.48 17.75 16.49
C SER A 66 -2.45 16.90 17.31
N THR A 67 -2.22 15.59 17.40
CA THR A 67 -3.12 14.63 18.06
C THR A 67 -2.54 14.01 19.34
N THR A 68 -1.59 14.67 19.98
CA THR A 68 -0.96 14.19 21.23
C THR A 68 -1.96 14.01 22.39
N TRP A 69 -3.11 14.69 22.33
CA TRP A 69 -4.20 14.59 23.29
C TRP A 69 -5.05 13.31 23.12
N LEU A 70 -4.92 12.58 22.01
CA LEU A 70 -5.64 11.32 21.83
C LEU A 70 -5.03 10.23 22.74
N PRO A 71 -5.86 9.47 23.48
CA PRO A 71 -5.39 8.37 24.34
C PRO A 71 -5.08 7.12 23.52
N VAL A 72 -4.21 7.27 22.49
CA VAL A 72 -3.79 6.24 21.55
C VAL A 72 -2.26 6.24 21.50
N ASP A 73 -1.66 5.06 21.45
CA ASP A 73 -0.21 4.89 21.26
C ASP A 73 0.29 5.71 20.07
N SER A 74 1.51 6.24 20.16
CA SER A 74 2.10 7.07 19.10
C SER A 74 2.14 6.36 17.76
N ALA A 75 2.45 5.06 17.73
CA ALA A 75 2.43 4.24 16.52
C ALA A 75 1.00 4.05 15.99
N GLY A 76 0.04 3.84 16.89
CA GLY A 76 -1.38 3.77 16.54
C GLY A 76 -1.89 5.06 15.90
N ARG A 77 -1.47 6.24 16.41
CA ARG A 77 -1.81 7.54 15.79
C ARG A 77 -1.30 7.66 14.35
N VAL A 78 -0.12 7.13 14.05
CA VAL A 78 0.38 7.07 12.66
C VAL A 78 -0.55 6.23 11.78
N THR A 79 -1.05 5.10 12.30
CA THR A 79 -2.01 4.24 11.59
C THR A 79 -3.31 4.96 11.26
N LEU A 80 -3.81 5.85 12.15
CA LEU A 80 -5.03 6.62 11.89
C LEU A 80 -4.95 7.50 10.63
N VAL A 81 -3.75 7.93 10.23
CA VAL A 81 -3.55 8.68 8.98
C VAL A 81 -3.99 7.84 7.79
N SER A 82 -3.62 6.55 7.76
CA SER A 82 -4.02 5.63 6.70
C SER A 82 -5.53 5.35 6.73
N SER A 83 -6.11 5.18 7.92
CA SER A 83 -7.56 4.95 8.06
C SER A 83 -8.39 6.14 7.55
N ILE A 84 -7.99 7.35 7.91
CA ILE A 84 -8.70 8.58 7.52
C ILE A 84 -8.52 8.85 6.02
N SER A 85 -7.29 8.82 5.52
CA SER A 85 -7.03 9.05 4.08
C SER A 85 -7.65 7.96 3.21
N GLY A 86 -7.70 6.72 3.72
CA GLY A 86 -8.40 5.61 3.08
C GLY A 86 -9.90 5.90 2.93
N ALA A 87 -10.58 6.30 3.99
CA ALA A 87 -11.99 6.67 3.91
C ALA A 87 -12.23 7.87 2.97
N LEU A 88 -11.37 8.89 3.01
CA LEU A 88 -11.45 10.04 2.11
C LEU A 88 -11.26 9.65 0.64
N ALA A 89 -10.43 8.65 0.33
CA ALA A 89 -10.21 8.17 -1.04
C ALA A 89 -11.47 7.58 -1.68
N LEU A 90 -12.39 7.06 -0.88
CA LEU A 90 -13.64 6.48 -1.38
C LEU A 90 -14.59 7.52 -1.98
N VAL A 91 -14.48 8.78 -1.55
CA VAL A 91 -15.28 9.88 -2.08
C VAL A 91 -15.03 10.09 -3.57
N PRO A 92 -13.79 10.35 -4.04
CA PRO A 92 -13.52 10.51 -5.47
C PRO A 92 -13.70 9.20 -6.27
N VAL A 93 -13.45 8.01 -5.67
CA VAL A 93 -13.73 6.72 -6.35
C VAL A 93 -15.22 6.62 -6.69
N GLY A 94 -16.10 6.83 -5.73
CA GLY A 94 -17.54 6.80 -5.96
C GLY A 94 -18.00 7.94 -6.91
N ALA A 95 -17.43 9.13 -6.77
CA ALA A 95 -17.75 10.25 -7.64
C ALA A 95 -17.37 10.00 -9.12
N CYS A 96 -16.27 9.29 -9.39
CA CYS A 96 -15.91 8.85 -10.75
C CYS A 96 -16.98 7.95 -11.36
N ALA A 97 -17.39 6.90 -10.63
CA ALA A 97 -18.43 5.97 -11.12
C ALA A 97 -19.76 6.69 -11.37
N GLY A 98 -20.19 7.55 -10.43
CA GLY A 98 -21.41 8.33 -10.57
C GLY A 98 -21.37 9.30 -11.75
N LEU A 99 -20.25 10.00 -11.99
CA LEU A 99 -20.08 10.90 -13.13
C LEU A 99 -20.13 10.15 -14.46
N ILE A 100 -19.45 9.00 -14.55
CA ILE A 100 -19.48 8.16 -15.77
C ILE A 100 -20.89 7.64 -16.02
N ALA A 101 -21.60 7.20 -14.97
CA ALA A 101 -22.99 6.75 -15.07
C ALA A 101 -23.93 7.86 -15.59
N LEU A 102 -23.82 9.08 -15.06
CA LEU A 102 -24.55 10.24 -15.56
C LEU A 102 -24.25 10.52 -17.03
N ARG A 103 -22.97 10.46 -17.44
CA ARG A 103 -22.56 10.65 -18.83
C ARG A 103 -23.08 9.55 -19.74
N ALA A 104 -23.23 8.33 -19.23
CA ALA A 104 -23.85 7.21 -19.94
C ALA A 104 -25.37 7.34 -20.09
N GLY A 105 -25.98 8.41 -19.54
CA GLY A 105 -27.42 8.67 -19.60
C GLY A 105 -28.23 7.98 -18.49
N PHE A 106 -27.59 7.57 -17.39
CA PHE A 106 -28.32 7.00 -16.25
C PHE A 106 -29.12 8.07 -15.51
N GLY A 107 -30.29 7.68 -15.00
CA GLY A 107 -31.02 8.50 -14.05
C GLY A 107 -30.22 8.68 -12.73
N ARG A 108 -30.59 9.73 -11.97
CA ARG A 108 -29.88 10.11 -10.74
C ARG A 108 -29.71 8.95 -9.75
N ARG A 109 -30.78 8.18 -9.49
CA ARG A 109 -30.77 7.02 -8.59
C ARG A 109 -29.75 5.95 -9.03
N ALA A 110 -29.71 5.60 -10.30
CA ALA A 110 -28.79 4.59 -10.83
C ALA A 110 -27.33 5.09 -10.77
N SER A 111 -27.12 6.41 -10.97
CA SER A 111 -25.80 7.04 -10.84
C SER A 111 -25.33 7.07 -9.38
N ASP A 112 -26.23 7.31 -8.43
CA ASP A 112 -25.94 7.25 -6.98
C ASP A 112 -25.59 5.81 -6.56
N VAL A 113 -26.35 4.81 -7.06
CA VAL A 113 -26.03 3.38 -6.86
C VAL A 113 -24.63 3.06 -7.40
N ALA A 114 -24.29 3.50 -8.61
CA ALA A 114 -22.97 3.29 -9.19
C ALA A 114 -21.87 3.87 -8.28
N GLY A 115 -22.06 5.07 -7.76
CA GLY A 115 -21.11 5.72 -6.86
C GLY A 115 -20.93 4.99 -5.52
N VAL A 116 -22.05 4.65 -4.87
CA VAL A 116 -22.02 3.94 -3.58
C VAL A 116 -21.38 2.57 -3.72
N VAL A 117 -21.75 1.81 -4.76
CA VAL A 117 -21.23 0.46 -4.99
C VAL A 117 -19.73 0.50 -5.30
N ALA A 118 -19.25 1.45 -6.12
CA ALA A 118 -17.83 1.61 -6.38
C ALA A 118 -17.04 1.89 -5.10
N ALA A 119 -17.53 2.81 -4.26
CA ALA A 119 -16.90 3.15 -2.99
C ALA A 119 -16.85 1.95 -2.02
N LEU A 120 -17.97 1.23 -1.86
CA LEU A 120 -18.06 0.06 -0.99
C LEU A 120 -17.21 -1.10 -1.50
N ALA A 121 -17.27 -1.42 -2.80
CA ALA A 121 -16.46 -2.48 -3.38
C ALA A 121 -14.97 -2.21 -3.22
N PHE A 122 -14.52 -0.97 -3.46
CA PHE A 122 -13.13 -0.59 -3.26
C PHE A 122 -12.75 -0.58 -1.79
N GLY A 123 -13.59 0.00 -0.94
CA GLY A 123 -13.33 0.12 0.50
C GLY A 123 -13.26 -1.22 1.24
N LEU A 124 -14.01 -2.22 0.78
CA LEU A 124 -13.99 -3.57 1.31
C LEU A 124 -13.03 -4.52 0.55
N SER A 125 -12.32 -4.01 -0.49
CA SER A 125 -11.30 -4.81 -1.15
C SER A 125 -10.17 -5.14 -0.19
N HIS A 126 -9.64 -6.35 -0.27
CA HIS A 126 -8.65 -6.88 0.69
C HIS A 126 -7.48 -5.92 0.90
N THR A 127 -6.80 -5.57 -0.19
CA THR A 127 -5.59 -4.74 -0.13
C THR A 127 -5.88 -3.35 0.44
N PHE A 128 -6.97 -2.72 0.00
CA PHE A 128 -7.26 -1.37 0.47
C PHE A 128 -7.63 -1.34 1.95
N TRP A 129 -8.44 -2.30 2.41
CA TRP A 129 -8.76 -2.43 3.82
C TRP A 129 -7.51 -2.75 4.65
N LEU A 130 -6.65 -3.68 4.21
CA LEU A 130 -5.39 -3.99 4.88
C LEU A 130 -4.51 -2.74 5.05
N LEU A 131 -4.34 -1.95 3.98
CA LEU A 131 -3.51 -0.73 4.01
C LEU A 131 -4.16 0.42 4.79
N ALA A 132 -5.49 0.47 4.89
CA ALA A 132 -6.20 1.40 5.77
C ALA A 132 -6.09 1.02 7.27
N SER A 133 -5.69 -0.22 7.57
CA SER A 133 -5.56 -0.76 8.94
C SER A 133 -4.11 -0.72 9.46
N ARG A 134 -3.15 -0.27 8.65
CA ARG A 134 -1.71 -0.18 8.97
C ARG A 134 -1.12 1.15 8.47
N PRO A 135 0.02 1.63 9.01
CA PRO A 135 0.64 2.85 8.51
C PRO A 135 1.20 2.60 7.11
N ASP A 136 0.65 3.32 6.13
CA ASP A 136 1.04 3.12 4.74
C ASP A 136 0.79 4.38 3.89
N ALA A 137 1.67 4.63 2.93
CA ALA A 137 1.58 5.77 2.02
C ALA A 137 0.56 5.57 0.89
N TYR A 138 0.13 4.33 0.63
CA TYR A 138 -0.75 4.00 -0.50
C TYR A 138 -2.19 4.49 -0.33
N THR A 139 -2.67 4.73 0.88
CA THR A 139 -4.00 5.30 1.10
C THR A 139 -4.08 6.76 0.64
N ILE A 140 -3.05 7.58 0.95
CA ILE A 140 -2.91 8.94 0.41
C ILE A 140 -2.68 8.88 -1.11
N GLN A 141 -1.86 7.96 -1.59
CA GLN A 141 -1.64 7.77 -3.03
C GLN A 141 -2.94 7.49 -3.78
N THR A 142 -3.77 6.62 -3.22
CA THR A 142 -5.09 6.29 -3.79
C THR A 142 -6.04 7.47 -3.76
N LEU A 143 -6.05 8.25 -2.68
CA LEU A 143 -6.83 9.49 -2.59
C LEU A 143 -6.44 10.45 -3.72
N LEU A 144 -5.15 10.66 -3.94
CA LEU A 144 -4.66 11.56 -4.98
C LEU A 144 -4.92 11.02 -6.39
N LEU A 145 -4.72 9.72 -6.64
CA LEU A 145 -5.05 9.10 -7.92
C LEU A 145 -6.54 9.22 -8.24
N ALA A 146 -7.40 8.82 -7.30
CA ALA A 146 -8.85 8.88 -7.49
C ALA A 146 -9.35 10.32 -7.64
N THR A 147 -8.75 11.27 -6.90
CA THR A 147 -9.03 12.70 -7.06
C THR A 147 -8.61 13.19 -8.45
N SER A 148 -7.44 12.80 -8.93
CA SER A 148 -6.98 13.14 -10.29
C SER A 148 -7.93 12.62 -11.36
N LEU A 149 -8.37 11.36 -11.25
CA LEU A 149 -9.36 10.75 -12.15
C LEU A 149 -10.69 11.52 -12.11
N TRP A 150 -11.19 11.80 -10.91
CA TRP A 150 -12.44 12.54 -10.74
C TRP A 150 -12.38 13.95 -11.31
N VAL A 151 -11.31 14.68 -11.03
CA VAL A 151 -11.10 16.05 -11.51
C VAL A 151 -11.00 16.10 -13.05
N MET A 152 -10.25 15.17 -13.66
CA MET A 152 -10.15 15.06 -15.11
C MET A 152 -11.51 14.72 -15.76
N LEU A 153 -12.26 13.80 -15.17
CA LEU A 153 -13.63 13.51 -15.61
C LEU A 153 -14.55 14.73 -15.45
N ARG A 154 -14.43 15.46 -14.35
CA ARG A 154 -15.24 16.65 -14.04
C ARG A 154 -15.01 17.79 -15.04
N ALA A 155 -13.80 17.92 -15.57
CA ALA A 155 -13.48 18.92 -16.58
C ALA A 155 -14.46 18.88 -17.77
N GLY A 156 -14.88 17.68 -18.20
CA GLY A 156 -15.83 17.51 -19.30
C GLY A 156 -17.28 17.95 -19.02
N PHE A 157 -17.61 18.25 -17.76
CA PHE A 157 -18.95 18.71 -17.34
C PHE A 157 -18.95 20.15 -16.81
N SER A 158 -17.83 20.82 -16.82
CA SER A 158 -17.67 22.14 -16.19
C SER A 158 -17.71 23.26 -17.23
N ALA A 159 -18.23 24.40 -16.80
CA ALA A 159 -18.07 25.66 -17.53
C ALA A 159 -16.60 26.15 -17.55
N TRP A 160 -15.78 25.62 -16.64
CA TRP A 160 -14.36 25.95 -16.43
C TRP A 160 -13.45 24.74 -16.64
N PRO A 161 -13.41 24.12 -17.83
CA PRO A 161 -12.67 22.87 -18.03
C PRO A 161 -11.16 23.01 -17.81
N ILE A 162 -10.59 24.17 -18.16
CA ILE A 162 -9.17 24.45 -17.97
C ILE A 162 -8.80 24.49 -16.48
N LEU A 163 -9.64 25.11 -15.63
CA LEU A 163 -9.40 25.16 -14.18
C LEU A 163 -9.35 23.74 -13.58
N TRP A 164 -10.33 22.89 -13.92
CA TRP A 164 -10.35 21.51 -13.46
C TRP A 164 -9.14 20.71 -13.97
N TRP A 165 -8.71 21.01 -15.18
CA TRP A 165 -7.53 20.38 -15.74
C TRP A 165 -6.23 20.79 -14.99
N VAL A 166 -6.06 22.07 -14.69
CA VAL A 166 -4.94 22.58 -13.87
C VAL A 166 -4.95 21.94 -12.48
N ILE A 167 -6.12 21.84 -11.84
CA ILE A 167 -6.27 21.17 -10.54
C ILE A 167 -5.87 19.69 -10.68
N GLY A 168 -6.25 19.01 -11.75
CA GLY A 168 -5.90 17.61 -12.01
C GLY A 168 -4.38 17.43 -12.15
N VAL A 169 -3.72 18.29 -12.93
CA VAL A 169 -2.26 18.28 -13.07
C VAL A 169 -1.58 18.54 -11.72
N ALA A 170 -2.04 19.54 -10.97
CA ALA A 170 -1.50 19.83 -9.64
C ALA A 170 -1.66 18.64 -8.68
N THR A 171 -2.79 17.94 -8.74
CA THR A 171 -3.02 16.72 -7.92
C THR A 171 -2.09 15.59 -8.34
N VAL A 172 -1.81 15.40 -9.64
CA VAL A 172 -0.84 14.41 -10.14
C VAL A 172 0.57 14.76 -9.65
N VAL A 173 0.98 16.03 -9.76
CA VAL A 173 2.29 16.48 -9.25
C VAL A 173 2.41 16.23 -7.76
N LEU A 174 1.37 16.53 -6.99
CA LEU A 174 1.32 16.23 -5.56
C LEU A 174 1.41 14.72 -5.30
N ALA A 175 0.74 13.89 -6.10
CA ALA A 175 0.83 12.44 -6.01
C ALA A 175 2.24 11.90 -6.28
N MET A 176 3.02 12.55 -7.16
CA MET A 176 4.42 12.19 -7.41
C MET A 176 5.31 12.41 -6.19
N THR A 177 5.02 13.41 -5.35
CA THR A 177 5.76 13.60 -4.09
C THR A 177 5.41 12.55 -3.04
N ASN A 178 4.26 11.88 -3.21
CA ASN A 178 3.88 10.79 -2.33
C ASN A 178 4.42 9.45 -2.81
N HIS A 179 4.21 9.11 -4.09
CA HIS A 179 4.73 7.87 -4.66
C HIS A 179 4.84 7.94 -6.19
N VAL A 180 6.01 7.55 -6.71
CA VAL A 180 6.34 7.58 -8.15
C VAL A 180 5.39 6.70 -9.01
N MET A 181 4.70 5.76 -8.40
CA MET A 181 3.77 4.82 -9.07
C MET A 181 2.63 5.50 -9.83
N ILE A 182 2.30 6.78 -9.51
CA ILE A 182 1.32 7.55 -10.27
C ILE A 182 1.69 7.66 -11.76
N LEU A 183 2.99 7.60 -12.09
CA LEU A 183 3.48 7.65 -13.47
C LEU A 183 2.89 6.53 -14.35
N ALA A 184 2.64 5.35 -13.77
CA ALA A 184 2.02 4.24 -14.48
C ALA A 184 0.57 4.55 -14.91
N SER A 185 -0.10 5.47 -14.22
CA SER A 185 -1.47 5.89 -14.52
C SER A 185 -1.54 7.10 -15.48
N LEU A 186 -0.41 7.76 -15.77
CA LEU A 186 -0.40 8.98 -16.59
C LEU A 186 -1.02 8.79 -17.98
N PRO A 187 -0.80 7.69 -18.73
CA PRO A 187 -1.46 7.51 -20.02
C PRO A 187 -2.98 7.56 -19.91
N GLY A 188 -3.54 6.88 -18.90
CA GLY A 188 -4.99 6.89 -18.66
C GLY A 188 -5.50 8.27 -18.23
N LEU A 189 -4.81 8.95 -17.33
CA LEU A 189 -5.16 10.31 -16.89
C LEU A 189 -5.12 11.31 -18.06
N ALA A 190 -4.12 11.20 -18.94
CA ALA A 190 -4.02 12.04 -20.14
C ALA A 190 -5.23 11.86 -21.07
N PHE A 191 -5.64 10.61 -21.34
CA PHE A 191 -6.83 10.34 -22.16
C PHE A 191 -8.12 10.88 -21.54
N LEU A 192 -8.29 10.77 -20.22
CA LEU A 192 -9.44 11.36 -19.52
C LEU A 192 -9.42 12.88 -19.58
N GLY A 193 -8.26 13.50 -19.43
CA GLY A 193 -8.09 14.94 -19.57
C GLY A 193 -8.42 15.42 -20.99
N ILE A 194 -7.94 14.70 -22.01
CA ILE A 194 -8.25 14.99 -23.42
C ILE A 194 -9.74 14.88 -23.69
N ALA A 195 -10.42 13.89 -23.12
CA ALA A 195 -11.86 13.71 -23.26
C ALA A 195 -12.68 14.85 -22.64
N GLY A 196 -12.15 15.49 -21.60
CA GLY A 196 -12.80 16.59 -20.88
C GLY A 196 -12.61 17.96 -21.51
N VAL A 197 -11.49 18.15 -22.18
CA VAL A 197 -11.11 19.47 -22.75
C VAL A 197 -10.90 19.31 -24.25
N ARG A 198 -11.60 20.11 -25.08
CA ARG A 198 -11.21 20.27 -26.49
C ARG A 198 -9.84 20.96 -26.51
N ILE A 199 -8.78 20.15 -26.45
CA ILE A 199 -7.41 20.66 -26.26
C ILE A 199 -7.00 21.49 -27.47
N ARG A 200 -6.78 22.77 -27.23
CA ARG A 200 -5.98 23.63 -28.13
C ARG A 200 -4.51 23.46 -27.77
N ALA A 201 -3.62 23.50 -28.76
CA ALA A 201 -2.14 23.40 -28.53
C ALA A 201 -1.66 24.32 -27.40
N ARG A 202 -2.29 25.49 -27.24
CA ARG A 202 -2.04 26.46 -26.16
C ARG A 202 -2.30 25.87 -24.76
N THR A 203 -3.30 25.00 -24.58
CA THR A 203 -3.62 24.35 -23.31
C THR A 203 -2.55 23.31 -22.97
N VAL A 204 -2.09 22.53 -23.96
CA VAL A 204 -0.98 21.58 -23.78
C VAL A 204 0.29 22.31 -23.35
N MET A 205 0.62 23.41 -24.01
CA MET A 205 1.78 24.23 -23.69
C MET A 205 1.72 24.74 -22.24
N TRP A 206 0.60 25.32 -21.81
CA TRP A 206 0.42 25.78 -20.42
C TRP A 206 0.57 24.65 -19.42
N THR A 207 0.09 23.46 -19.74
CA THR A 207 0.24 22.29 -18.87
C THR A 207 1.67 21.84 -18.73
N CYS A 208 2.37 21.73 -19.86
CA CYS A 208 3.80 21.39 -19.82
C CYS A 208 4.58 22.44 -19.03
N MET A 209 4.24 23.72 -19.16
CA MET A 209 4.87 24.79 -18.39
C MET A 209 4.56 24.70 -16.90
N VAL A 210 3.28 24.57 -16.52
CA VAL A 210 2.87 24.48 -15.11
C VAL A 210 3.38 23.18 -14.47
N GLY A 211 3.22 22.05 -15.15
CA GLY A 211 3.71 20.76 -14.67
C GLY A 211 5.24 20.72 -14.56
N GLY A 212 5.95 21.24 -15.56
CA GLY A 212 7.40 21.35 -15.57
C GLY A 212 7.92 22.28 -14.49
N SER A 213 7.29 23.45 -14.31
CA SER A 213 7.65 24.39 -13.24
C SER A 213 7.39 23.79 -11.85
N ALA A 214 6.28 23.09 -11.66
CA ALA A 214 5.98 22.41 -10.39
C ALA A 214 6.97 21.30 -10.10
N LEU A 215 7.35 20.50 -11.09
CA LEU A 215 8.39 19.47 -10.94
C LEU A 215 9.76 20.07 -10.63
N LEU A 216 10.10 21.20 -11.26
CA LEU A 216 11.34 21.92 -10.96
C LEU A 216 11.34 22.42 -9.51
N VAL A 217 10.25 23.04 -9.07
CA VAL A 217 10.10 23.53 -7.68
C VAL A 217 10.21 22.37 -6.69
N ILE A 218 9.52 21.25 -6.95
CA ILE A 218 9.62 20.05 -6.11
C ILE A 218 11.05 19.51 -6.10
N GLY A 219 11.72 19.46 -7.26
CA GLY A 219 13.11 19.02 -7.37
C GLY A 219 14.08 19.93 -6.58
N VAL A 220 13.88 21.24 -6.62
CA VAL A 220 14.66 22.20 -5.83
C VAL A 220 14.41 22.03 -4.34
N PHE A 221 13.13 21.96 -3.89
CA PHE A 221 12.81 21.73 -2.48
C PHE A 221 13.33 20.38 -1.97
N ALA A 222 13.19 19.33 -2.77
CA ALA A 222 13.73 18.01 -2.44
C ALA A 222 15.26 18.06 -2.30
N SER A 223 15.96 18.78 -3.19
CA SER A 223 17.41 18.94 -3.13
C SER A 223 17.84 19.75 -1.91
N MET A 224 17.10 20.81 -1.56
CA MET A 224 17.35 21.62 -0.35
C MET A 224 17.08 20.82 0.93
N ALA A 225 16.16 19.88 0.90
CA ALA A 225 15.88 18.95 2.00
C ALA A 225 16.88 17.77 2.07
N GLY A 226 17.96 17.79 1.28
CA GLY A 226 18.95 16.71 1.24
C GLY A 226 18.53 15.49 0.43
N PHE A 227 17.51 15.64 -0.40
CA PHE A 227 16.95 14.54 -1.19
C PHE A 227 17.82 14.34 -2.46
N PRO A 228 18.53 13.22 -2.65
CA PRO A 228 19.38 13.01 -3.82
C PRO A 228 18.51 12.68 -5.06
N PHE A 229 17.99 13.72 -5.72
CA PHE A 229 17.25 13.55 -6.98
C PHE A 229 18.01 12.71 -8.01
N GLY A 230 19.34 12.86 -8.05
CA GLY A 230 20.21 12.01 -8.87
C GLY A 230 20.19 10.53 -8.50
N ALA A 231 19.88 10.16 -7.26
CA ALA A 231 19.72 8.74 -6.89
C ALA A 231 18.39 8.17 -7.40
N LEU A 232 17.31 8.97 -7.39
CA LEU A 232 16.03 8.56 -7.98
C LEU A 232 16.16 8.35 -9.49
N VAL A 233 16.81 9.29 -10.19
CA VAL A 233 17.08 9.18 -11.64
C VAL A 233 17.94 7.95 -11.93
N ARG A 234 19.02 7.73 -11.18
CA ARG A 234 19.85 6.51 -11.32
C ARG A 234 19.06 5.23 -11.07
N ALA A 235 18.21 5.20 -10.02
CA ALA A 235 17.37 4.02 -9.74
C ALA A 235 16.40 3.71 -10.88
N ILE A 236 15.86 4.74 -11.55
CA ILE A 236 14.98 4.56 -12.71
C ILE A 236 15.76 4.09 -13.92
N VAL A 237 16.94 4.69 -14.19
CA VAL A 237 17.74 4.40 -15.39
C VAL A 237 18.51 3.07 -15.28
N SER A 238 18.94 2.69 -14.06
CA SER A 238 19.61 1.40 -13.83
C SER A 238 18.64 0.22 -13.72
N TYR A 239 17.35 0.49 -13.80
CA TYR A 239 16.32 -0.54 -13.70
C TYR A 239 16.39 -1.53 -14.89
N ARG A 240 16.59 -2.80 -14.60
CA ARG A 240 16.47 -3.88 -15.60
C ARG A 240 15.08 -4.48 -15.52
N PRO A 241 14.26 -4.38 -16.58
CA PRO A 241 12.94 -4.97 -16.58
C PRO A 241 13.04 -6.50 -16.49
N TYR A 242 12.22 -7.07 -15.63
CA TYR A 242 12.01 -8.50 -15.54
C TYR A 242 11.07 -8.95 -16.65
N LEU A 243 11.32 -10.10 -17.28
CA LEU A 243 10.37 -10.70 -18.21
C LEU A 243 9.40 -11.58 -17.43
N PRO A 244 8.10 -11.21 -17.37
CA PRO A 244 7.14 -11.95 -16.58
C PRO A 244 6.92 -13.36 -17.13
N SER A 245 6.87 -14.32 -16.23
CA SER A 245 6.51 -15.70 -16.57
C SER A 245 4.99 -15.84 -16.79
N PHE A 246 4.57 -16.95 -17.39
CA PHE A 246 3.14 -17.26 -17.50
C PHE A 246 2.44 -17.28 -16.13
N ARG A 247 3.13 -17.75 -15.09
CA ARG A 247 2.63 -17.73 -13.70
C ARG A 247 2.32 -16.32 -13.22
N ASP A 248 3.19 -15.34 -13.48
CA ASP A 248 3.00 -13.96 -13.06
C ASP A 248 1.75 -13.35 -13.70
N ILE A 249 1.60 -13.59 -15.00
CA ILE A 249 0.42 -13.14 -15.76
C ILE A 249 -0.86 -13.80 -15.21
N ALA A 250 -0.81 -15.11 -14.92
CA ALA A 250 -1.95 -15.84 -14.38
C ALA A 250 -2.35 -15.42 -12.96
N LEU A 251 -1.43 -14.86 -12.17
CA LEU A 251 -1.74 -14.32 -10.84
C LEU A 251 -2.57 -13.03 -10.88
N VAL A 252 -2.50 -12.24 -11.94
CA VAL A 252 -3.26 -10.97 -12.04
C VAL A 252 -4.78 -11.19 -11.90
N PRO A 253 -5.44 -12.08 -12.66
CA PRO A 253 -6.85 -12.36 -12.46
C PRO A 253 -7.15 -12.98 -11.09
N VAL A 254 -6.26 -13.79 -10.53
CA VAL A 254 -6.41 -14.34 -9.18
C VAL A 254 -6.45 -13.23 -8.15
N TYR A 255 -5.54 -12.25 -8.25
CA TYR A 255 -5.57 -11.07 -7.39
C TYR A 255 -6.89 -10.30 -7.51
N LEU A 256 -7.41 -10.09 -8.72
CA LEU A 256 -8.69 -9.39 -8.91
C LEU A 256 -9.87 -10.12 -8.24
N VAL A 257 -9.95 -11.45 -8.39
CA VAL A 257 -10.99 -12.26 -7.73
C VAL A 257 -10.86 -12.17 -6.21
N TYR A 258 -9.65 -12.19 -5.70
CA TYR A 258 -9.41 -12.07 -4.26
C TYR A 258 -9.73 -10.66 -3.74
N GLN A 259 -9.42 -9.60 -4.50
CA GLN A 259 -9.75 -8.22 -4.12
C GLN A 259 -11.25 -7.95 -4.10
N PHE A 260 -11.98 -8.50 -5.05
CA PHE A 260 -13.41 -8.24 -5.26
C PHE A 260 -14.21 -9.54 -5.31
N PRO A 261 -14.19 -10.37 -4.25
CA PRO A 261 -14.89 -11.63 -4.26
C PRO A 261 -16.38 -11.37 -4.52
N VAL A 262 -16.97 -12.12 -5.47
CA VAL A 262 -18.36 -11.97 -5.95
C VAL A 262 -18.61 -10.63 -6.68
N ALA A 263 -18.19 -9.49 -6.13
CA ALA A 263 -18.46 -8.17 -6.71
C ALA A 263 -17.83 -7.98 -8.10
N LEU A 264 -16.72 -8.66 -8.40
CA LEU A 264 -16.06 -8.63 -9.71
C LEU A 264 -17.01 -9.01 -10.85
N PHE A 265 -17.99 -9.85 -10.59
CA PHE A 265 -18.99 -10.26 -11.56
C PHE A 265 -19.80 -9.09 -12.15
N LEU A 266 -19.98 -8.01 -11.38
CA LEU A 266 -20.68 -6.81 -11.84
C LEU A 266 -19.97 -6.09 -13.00
N VAL A 267 -18.67 -6.31 -13.21
CA VAL A 267 -17.90 -5.72 -14.32
C VAL A 267 -18.49 -6.08 -15.70
N PHE A 268 -19.12 -7.26 -15.83
CA PHE A 268 -19.74 -7.68 -17.10
C PHE A 268 -20.81 -6.70 -17.60
N TRP A 269 -21.49 -5.97 -16.72
CA TRP A 269 -22.50 -4.98 -17.11
C TRP A 269 -21.91 -3.57 -17.31
N ALA A 270 -20.65 -3.34 -16.98
CA ALA A 270 -20.00 -2.03 -17.13
C ALA A 270 -19.68 -1.67 -18.59
N GLY A 271 -19.57 -2.62 -19.51
CA GLY A 271 -19.14 -2.40 -20.88
C GLY A 271 -20.07 -1.44 -21.65
N ARG A 272 -21.40 -1.63 -21.55
CA ARG A 272 -22.37 -0.77 -22.25
C ARG A 272 -22.31 0.70 -21.82
N PRO A 273 -22.38 1.06 -20.52
CA PRO A 273 -22.25 2.44 -20.10
C PRO A 273 -20.91 3.07 -20.46
N LEU A 274 -19.79 2.32 -20.37
CA LEU A 274 -18.48 2.82 -20.79
C LEU A 274 -18.45 3.20 -22.27
N VAL A 275 -18.95 2.32 -23.15
CA VAL A 275 -19.00 2.61 -24.61
C VAL A 275 -19.87 3.83 -24.92
N ARG A 276 -21.00 4.02 -24.22
CA ARG A 276 -21.84 5.22 -24.36
C ARG A 276 -21.11 6.52 -23.98
N CYS A 277 -20.16 6.45 -23.07
CA CYS A 277 -19.37 7.61 -22.66
C CYS A 277 -18.30 8.03 -23.68
N GLY A 278 -18.01 7.19 -24.66
CA GLY A 278 -17.05 7.43 -25.72
C GLY A 278 -15.67 6.84 -25.46
N ILE A 279 -14.95 6.61 -26.56
CA ILE A 279 -13.68 5.86 -26.59
C ILE A 279 -12.61 6.43 -25.66
N ALA A 280 -12.56 7.74 -25.47
CA ALA A 280 -11.55 8.35 -24.62
C ALA A 280 -11.70 7.98 -23.12
N ILE A 281 -12.95 7.79 -22.64
CA ILE A 281 -13.19 7.33 -21.27
C ILE A 281 -12.85 5.83 -21.15
N VAL A 282 -13.23 5.04 -22.17
CA VAL A 282 -12.86 3.63 -22.22
C VAL A 282 -11.34 3.47 -22.15
N LEU A 283 -10.59 4.18 -23.01
CA LEU A 283 -9.14 4.15 -23.04
C LEU A 283 -8.53 4.70 -21.73
N GLY A 284 -9.10 5.78 -21.19
CA GLY A 284 -8.63 6.34 -19.92
C GLY A 284 -8.70 5.34 -18.76
N ILE A 285 -9.82 4.65 -18.61
CA ILE A 285 -10.01 3.59 -17.60
C ILE A 285 -9.08 2.39 -17.89
N ALA A 286 -9.06 1.91 -19.15
CA ALA A 286 -8.24 0.77 -19.54
C ALA A 286 -6.75 1.03 -19.35
N LEU A 287 -6.24 2.20 -19.75
CA LEU A 287 -4.82 2.56 -19.62
C LEU A 287 -4.42 2.85 -18.17
N THR A 288 -5.32 3.38 -17.33
CA THR A 288 -5.07 3.50 -15.88
C THR A 288 -4.88 2.13 -15.25
N TYR A 289 -5.71 1.15 -15.63
CA TYR A 289 -5.57 -0.24 -15.19
C TYR A 289 -4.30 -0.89 -15.74
N SER A 290 -4.17 -0.94 -17.07
CA SER A 290 -3.10 -1.69 -17.75
C SER A 290 -1.72 -1.10 -17.50
N GLY A 291 -1.59 0.22 -17.37
CA GLY A 291 -0.30 0.86 -17.06
C GLY A 291 0.30 0.39 -15.74
N VAL A 292 -0.53 0.26 -14.70
CA VAL A 292 -0.08 -0.28 -13.41
C VAL A 292 0.24 -1.77 -13.50
N VAL A 293 -0.64 -2.55 -14.16
CA VAL A 293 -0.44 -4.00 -14.31
C VAL A 293 0.85 -4.30 -15.08
N VAL A 294 1.09 -3.61 -16.20
CA VAL A 294 2.31 -3.77 -16.99
C VAL A 294 3.54 -3.37 -16.18
N LEU A 295 3.49 -2.20 -15.49
CA LEU A 295 4.61 -1.79 -14.65
C LEU A 295 4.95 -2.86 -13.59
N MET A 296 3.93 -3.43 -12.92
CA MET A 296 4.15 -4.41 -11.87
C MET A 296 4.68 -5.74 -12.43
N LEU A 297 4.13 -6.21 -13.56
CA LEU A 297 4.60 -7.44 -14.21
C LEU A 297 6.07 -7.38 -14.63
N PHE A 298 6.54 -6.20 -15.10
CA PHE A 298 7.93 -6.04 -15.53
C PHE A 298 8.88 -5.61 -14.40
N ARG A 299 8.37 -5.24 -13.21
CA ARG A 299 9.19 -4.73 -12.11
C ARG A 299 9.55 -5.78 -11.08
N PHE A 300 8.65 -6.68 -10.73
CA PHE A 300 8.83 -7.56 -9.60
C PHE A 300 9.16 -8.99 -10.03
N HIS A 301 10.26 -9.50 -9.48
CA HIS A 301 10.58 -10.92 -9.57
C HIS A 301 9.69 -11.70 -8.59
N PRO A 302 8.88 -12.68 -9.05
CA PRO A 302 7.92 -13.40 -8.22
C PRO A 302 8.54 -14.09 -7.02
N GLU A 303 9.75 -14.62 -7.16
CA GLU A 303 10.45 -15.37 -6.10
C GLU A 303 10.79 -14.49 -4.88
N MET A 304 11.02 -13.19 -5.09
CA MET A 304 11.33 -12.26 -4.00
C MET A 304 10.10 -11.73 -3.27
N TYR A 305 8.93 -11.61 -3.96
CA TYR A 305 7.80 -10.83 -3.47
C TYR A 305 6.43 -11.53 -3.58
N VAL A 306 6.38 -12.85 -3.79
CA VAL A 306 5.13 -13.60 -4.04
C VAL A 306 4.02 -13.31 -3.03
N ARG A 307 4.37 -12.97 -1.79
CA ARG A 307 3.39 -12.76 -0.71
C ARG A 307 2.73 -11.39 -0.75
N ASP A 308 3.49 -10.37 -1.15
CA ASP A 308 3.09 -8.96 -1.01
C ASP A 308 2.78 -8.29 -2.34
N GLN A 309 3.02 -8.98 -3.46
CA GLN A 309 2.86 -8.42 -4.81
C GLN A 309 1.48 -7.82 -5.05
N PHE A 310 0.43 -8.45 -4.52
CA PHE A 310 -0.94 -7.96 -4.70
C PHE A 310 -1.14 -6.54 -4.13
N LEU A 311 -0.33 -6.11 -3.15
CA LEU A 311 -0.38 -4.76 -2.59
C LEU A 311 0.00 -3.69 -3.62
N PHE A 312 1.00 -3.97 -4.44
CA PHE A 312 1.51 -3.02 -5.42
C PHE A 312 0.57 -2.82 -6.63
N TYR A 313 -0.39 -3.73 -6.83
CA TYR A 313 -1.43 -3.57 -7.85
C TYR A 313 -2.55 -2.62 -7.43
N LEU A 314 -2.54 -2.09 -6.21
CA LEU A 314 -3.63 -1.27 -5.66
C LEU A 314 -4.13 -0.16 -6.58
N PRO A 315 -3.28 0.64 -7.26
CA PRO A 315 -3.79 1.68 -8.15
C PRO A 315 -4.62 1.13 -9.32
N SER A 316 -4.38 -0.12 -9.76
CA SER A 316 -5.18 -0.78 -10.80
C SER A 316 -6.56 -1.21 -10.31
N TYR A 317 -6.74 -1.38 -9.00
CA TYR A 317 -8.04 -1.77 -8.43
C TYR A 317 -9.06 -0.62 -8.43
N VAL A 318 -8.61 0.63 -8.48
CA VAL A 318 -9.51 1.81 -8.57
C VAL A 318 -10.39 1.78 -9.84
N PRO A 319 -9.85 1.65 -11.08
CA PRO A 319 -10.68 1.51 -12.27
C PRO A 319 -11.58 0.27 -12.25
N VAL A 320 -11.16 -0.84 -11.63
CA VAL A 320 -12.01 -2.03 -11.49
C VAL A 320 -13.20 -1.75 -10.57
N ALA A 321 -13.00 -1.09 -9.46
CA ALA A 321 -14.09 -0.68 -8.56
C ALA A 321 -15.07 0.28 -9.23
N ILE A 322 -14.57 1.21 -10.05
CA ILE A 322 -15.42 2.09 -10.87
C ILE A 322 -16.27 1.24 -11.84
N MET A 323 -15.70 0.24 -12.49
CA MET A 323 -16.44 -0.66 -13.38
C MET A 323 -17.48 -1.50 -12.62
N ILE A 324 -17.16 -2.00 -11.42
CA ILE A 324 -18.11 -2.70 -10.54
C ILE A 324 -19.31 -1.79 -10.24
N GLY A 325 -19.06 -0.54 -9.86
CA GLY A 325 -20.10 0.45 -9.61
C GLY A 325 -20.96 0.72 -10.85
N LEU A 326 -20.35 0.91 -12.02
CA LEU A 326 -21.06 1.10 -13.28
C LEU A 326 -21.96 -0.09 -13.65
N GLY A 327 -21.49 -1.30 -13.42
CA GLY A 327 -22.28 -2.52 -13.63
C GLY A 327 -23.51 -2.58 -12.73
N ALA A 328 -23.36 -2.26 -11.45
CA ALA A 328 -24.49 -2.15 -10.52
C ALA A 328 -25.46 -1.06 -10.91
N GLY A 329 -24.96 0.11 -11.35
CA GLY A 329 -25.79 1.20 -11.88
C GLY A 329 -26.57 0.79 -13.12
N GLU A 330 -25.96 0.08 -14.07
CA GLU A 330 -26.65 -0.42 -15.28
C GLU A 330 -27.75 -1.42 -14.91
N LEU A 331 -27.51 -2.33 -13.98
CA LEU A 331 -28.54 -3.23 -13.47
C LEU A 331 -29.68 -2.47 -12.80
N SER A 332 -29.37 -1.46 -12.00
CA SER A 332 -30.37 -0.58 -11.37
C SER A 332 -31.15 0.25 -12.39
N ASN A 333 -30.52 0.66 -13.50
CA ASN A 333 -31.15 1.45 -14.57
C ASN A 333 -32.09 0.63 -15.44
N ARG A 334 -31.93 -0.70 -15.48
CA ARG A 334 -32.82 -1.62 -16.20
C ARG A 334 -34.06 -1.94 -15.35
N SER A 335 -35.07 -1.09 -15.46
CA SER A 335 -36.33 -1.21 -14.68
C SER A 335 -36.95 -2.61 -14.68
N ALA A 336 -36.86 -3.36 -15.80
CA ALA A 336 -37.41 -4.71 -15.92
C ALA A 336 -36.74 -5.73 -14.98
N VAL A 337 -35.46 -5.58 -14.64
CA VAL A 337 -34.74 -6.48 -13.72
C VAL A 337 -35.10 -6.15 -12.27
N MET A 338 -35.21 -4.86 -11.93
CA MET A 338 -35.59 -4.43 -10.57
C MET A 338 -37.04 -4.71 -10.22
N VAL A 339 -37.96 -4.63 -11.19
CA VAL A 339 -39.37 -4.99 -10.98
C VAL A 339 -39.54 -6.48 -10.71
N ARG A 340 -38.75 -7.35 -11.37
CA ARG A 340 -38.78 -8.80 -11.09
C ARG A 340 -38.25 -9.20 -9.73
N LEU A 341 -37.40 -8.35 -9.10
CA LEU A 341 -36.80 -8.63 -7.79
C LEU A 341 -37.62 -8.11 -6.61
N ASN A 342 -38.90 -7.82 -6.78
CA ASN A 342 -39.82 -7.37 -5.71
C ASN A 342 -39.14 -6.44 -4.68
N GLY A 343 -39.06 -5.14 -4.99
CA GLY A 343 -38.70 -4.03 -4.09
C GLY A 343 -37.43 -4.18 -3.23
N TRP A 344 -37.40 -5.05 -2.23
CA TRP A 344 -36.30 -5.21 -1.29
C TRP A 344 -35.23 -6.25 -1.67
N ARG A 345 -35.56 -7.19 -2.55
CA ARG A 345 -34.63 -8.28 -2.94
C ARG A 345 -33.42 -7.79 -3.72
N GLY A 346 -33.59 -6.79 -4.56
CA GLY A 346 -32.48 -6.18 -5.30
C GLY A 346 -31.42 -5.53 -4.40
N PRO A 347 -31.81 -4.62 -3.49
CA PRO A 347 -30.89 -4.08 -2.49
C PRO A 347 -30.25 -5.13 -1.59
N VAL A 348 -30.98 -6.16 -1.15
CA VAL A 348 -30.42 -7.25 -0.33
C VAL A 348 -29.38 -8.05 -1.10
N LEU A 349 -29.68 -8.44 -2.35
CA LEU A 349 -28.71 -9.15 -3.19
C LEU A 349 -27.44 -8.34 -3.41
N LEU A 350 -27.58 -7.06 -3.73
CA LEU A 350 -26.44 -6.18 -3.92
C LEU A 350 -25.65 -6.01 -2.62
N GLY A 351 -26.33 -5.85 -1.50
CA GLY A 351 -25.72 -5.81 -0.17
C GLY A 351 -24.95 -7.09 0.14
N SER A 352 -25.52 -8.26 -0.13
CA SER A 352 -24.85 -9.56 0.08
C SER A 352 -23.59 -9.70 -0.78
N ILE A 353 -23.62 -9.25 -2.04
CA ILE A 353 -22.47 -9.24 -2.94
C ILE A 353 -21.35 -8.34 -2.39
N LEU A 354 -21.70 -7.15 -1.91
CA LEU A 354 -20.73 -6.19 -1.37
C LEU A 354 -20.15 -6.60 -0.01
N LEU A 355 -20.93 -7.31 0.81
CA LEU A 355 -20.50 -7.80 2.12
C LEU A 355 -19.79 -9.16 2.05
N ALA A 356 -19.73 -9.80 0.88
CA ALA A 356 -19.01 -11.07 0.70
C ALA A 356 -17.56 -11.05 1.23
N PRO A 357 -16.77 -9.95 1.12
CA PRO A 357 -15.45 -9.87 1.71
C PRO A 357 -15.38 -10.17 3.21
N LEU A 358 -16.41 -9.77 3.97
CA LEU A 358 -16.49 -10.03 5.42
C LEU A 358 -16.59 -11.53 5.77
N VAL A 359 -16.98 -12.36 4.83
CA VAL A 359 -17.06 -13.84 4.96
C VAL A 359 -15.87 -14.51 4.28
N VAL A 360 -15.51 -14.03 3.08
CA VAL A 360 -14.45 -14.65 2.27
C VAL A 360 -13.07 -14.51 2.90
N TYR A 361 -12.70 -13.35 3.44
CA TYR A 361 -11.35 -13.15 3.99
C TYR A 361 -11.08 -13.97 5.26
N PRO A 362 -12.00 -14.07 6.26
CA PRO A 362 -11.81 -14.99 7.38
C PRO A 362 -11.64 -16.44 6.92
N ILE A 363 -12.52 -16.90 6.01
CA ILE A 363 -12.46 -18.27 5.49
C ILE A 363 -11.14 -18.49 4.73
N ALA A 364 -10.73 -17.56 3.86
CA ALA A 364 -9.49 -17.66 3.12
C ALA A 364 -8.28 -17.73 4.07
N THR A 365 -8.26 -16.93 5.14
CA THR A 365 -7.21 -16.96 6.15
C THR A 365 -7.14 -18.30 6.88
N LEU A 366 -8.28 -18.86 7.28
CA LEU A 366 -8.36 -20.17 7.93
C LEU A 366 -7.90 -21.30 7.00
N VAL A 367 -8.37 -21.30 5.76
CA VAL A 367 -8.02 -22.33 4.76
C VAL A 367 -6.56 -22.23 4.37
N ALA A 368 -6.06 -21.00 4.14
CA ALA A 368 -4.68 -20.78 3.76
C ALA A 368 -3.70 -21.14 4.88
N GLY A 369 -4.07 -20.99 6.15
CA GLY A 369 -3.26 -21.42 7.29
C GLY A 369 -2.88 -22.89 7.22
N GLY A 370 -3.76 -23.75 6.67
CA GLY A 370 -3.48 -25.19 6.47
C GLY A 370 -2.72 -25.53 5.18
N VAL A 371 -2.89 -24.75 4.13
CA VAL A 371 -2.41 -25.09 2.76
C VAL A 371 -1.22 -24.22 2.34
N ALA A 372 -1.25 -22.92 2.62
CA ALA A 372 -0.22 -21.97 2.17
C ALA A 372 1.13 -22.20 2.84
N THR A 373 1.17 -22.73 4.06
CA THR A 373 2.41 -23.11 4.75
C THR A 373 3.18 -24.19 4.00
N ARG A 374 2.49 -25.00 3.18
CA ARG A 374 3.10 -26.05 2.35
C ARG A 374 3.53 -25.55 0.97
N LEU A 375 2.86 -24.51 0.45
CA LEU A 375 3.09 -24.02 -0.92
C LEU A 375 4.04 -22.80 -0.98
N VAL A 376 4.14 -22.04 0.09
CA VAL A 376 5.00 -20.85 0.15
C VAL A 376 5.82 -20.94 1.44
N PRO A 377 7.15 -21.14 1.37
CA PRO A 377 8.03 -21.05 2.53
C PRO A 377 7.81 -19.73 3.23
N SER A 378 7.20 -19.75 4.39
CA SER A 378 6.84 -18.54 5.13
C SER A 378 7.69 -18.45 6.38
N ARG A 379 8.40 -17.32 6.53
CA ARG A 379 9.10 -17.01 7.75
C ARG A 379 8.09 -16.74 8.87
N VAL A 380 8.13 -17.55 9.89
CA VAL A 380 7.37 -17.34 11.12
C VAL A 380 8.27 -16.59 12.11
N LEU A 381 7.83 -15.42 12.56
CA LEU A 381 8.47 -14.69 13.66
C LEU A 381 7.60 -14.81 14.91
N PRO A 382 8.19 -14.72 16.12
CA PRO A 382 7.41 -14.66 17.34
C PRO A 382 6.34 -13.55 17.26
N GLY A 383 5.08 -13.89 17.52
CA GLY A 383 3.97 -12.93 17.39
C GLY A 383 3.54 -12.59 15.97
N ARG A 384 4.13 -13.21 14.92
CA ARG A 384 3.79 -12.95 13.51
C ARG A 384 3.64 -14.23 12.71
N ASP A 385 2.42 -14.71 12.55
CA ASP A 385 2.10 -15.68 11.51
C ASP A 385 1.95 -14.96 10.17
N PRO A 386 2.80 -15.25 9.16
CA PRO A 386 2.80 -14.52 7.89
C PRO A 386 1.51 -14.69 7.09
N VAL A 387 0.80 -15.79 7.23
CA VAL A 387 -0.44 -16.04 6.50
C VAL A 387 -1.54 -15.14 7.03
N SER A 388 -1.81 -15.20 8.33
CA SER A 388 -2.83 -14.36 8.95
C SER A 388 -2.46 -12.88 8.92
N TYR A 389 -1.17 -12.53 9.05
CA TYR A 389 -0.70 -11.16 9.01
C TYR A 389 -1.04 -10.45 7.69
N TYR A 390 -0.93 -11.15 6.55
CA TYR A 390 -1.21 -10.57 5.22
C TYR A 390 -2.61 -10.86 4.71
N LEU A 391 -3.21 -12.01 5.03
CA LEU A 391 -4.53 -12.37 4.50
C LEU A 391 -5.69 -11.84 5.34
N TRP A 392 -5.46 -11.48 6.61
CA TRP A 392 -6.48 -10.87 7.46
C TRP A 392 -6.32 -9.35 7.49
N PRO A 393 -7.21 -8.56 6.84
CA PRO A 393 -7.05 -7.11 6.74
C PRO A 393 -7.03 -6.38 8.09
N PRO A 394 -7.94 -6.66 9.06
CA PRO A 394 -7.92 -6.01 10.36
C PRO A 394 -6.63 -6.26 11.14
N LYS A 395 -6.16 -5.22 11.82
CA LYS A 395 -5.05 -5.28 12.78
C LYS A 395 -5.51 -4.98 14.20
N THR A 396 -6.82 -5.09 14.44
CA THR A 396 -7.42 -4.89 15.77
C THR A 396 -6.71 -5.74 16.83
N GLY A 397 -6.20 -5.08 17.88
CA GLY A 397 -5.55 -5.78 18.99
C GLY A 397 -4.23 -6.48 18.66
N TYR A 398 -3.66 -6.26 17.47
CA TYR A 398 -2.40 -6.88 17.08
C TYR A 398 -1.22 -6.22 17.83
N THR A 399 -0.54 -6.99 18.66
CA THR A 399 0.57 -6.57 19.53
C THR A 399 1.88 -7.34 19.27
N GLY A 400 1.88 -8.29 18.34
CA GLY A 400 2.98 -9.22 18.16
C GLY A 400 4.37 -8.61 17.93
N ALA A 401 4.45 -7.45 17.25
CA ALA A 401 5.73 -6.75 17.09
C ALA A 401 6.21 -6.13 18.41
N ARG A 402 5.30 -5.57 19.21
CA ARG A 402 5.58 -5.04 20.54
C ARG A 402 6.08 -6.14 21.48
N GLU A 403 5.31 -7.23 21.57
CA GLU A 403 5.65 -8.38 22.40
C GLU A 403 7.02 -8.98 22.03
N TYR A 404 7.33 -9.02 20.74
CA TYR A 404 8.65 -9.44 20.26
C TYR A 404 9.76 -8.48 20.76
N ALA A 405 9.58 -7.15 20.65
CA ALA A 405 10.58 -6.19 21.08
C ALA A 405 10.84 -6.31 22.60
N ASP A 406 9.78 -6.39 23.38
CA ASP A 406 9.87 -6.50 24.84
C ASP A 406 10.58 -7.80 25.27
N ALA A 407 10.21 -8.93 24.67
CA ALA A 407 10.84 -10.22 24.92
C ALA A 407 12.31 -10.26 24.46
N ALA A 408 12.65 -9.67 23.31
CA ALA A 408 14.01 -9.58 22.81
C ALA A 408 14.88 -8.72 23.74
N PHE A 409 14.40 -7.54 24.13
CA PHE A 409 15.15 -6.64 25.02
C PHE A 409 15.31 -7.22 26.42
N GLY A 410 14.35 -8.01 26.91
CA GLY A 410 14.46 -8.72 28.16
C GLY A 410 15.50 -9.86 28.15
N ALA A 411 15.75 -10.46 26.99
CA ALA A 411 16.69 -11.55 26.82
C ALA A 411 18.14 -11.12 26.53
N LEU A 412 18.37 -9.87 26.14
CA LEU A 412 19.67 -9.36 25.72
C LEU A 412 20.48 -8.78 26.91
N PRO A 413 21.75 -9.17 27.10
CA PRO A 413 22.61 -8.55 28.09
C PRO A 413 22.99 -7.10 27.73
N VAL A 414 23.57 -6.37 28.68
CA VAL A 414 24.05 -5.00 28.48
C VAL A 414 25.16 -5.00 27.44
N GLY A 415 25.10 -4.03 26.51
CA GLY A 415 26.10 -3.84 25.46
C GLY A 415 26.09 -4.88 24.34
N ALA A 416 25.04 -5.71 24.23
CA ALA A 416 24.97 -6.72 23.18
C ALA A 416 24.89 -6.09 21.78
N VAL A 417 25.54 -6.76 20.83
CA VAL A 417 25.44 -6.49 19.39
C VAL A 417 24.41 -7.45 18.80
N VAL A 418 23.38 -6.91 18.17
CA VAL A 418 22.28 -7.68 17.58
C VAL A 418 22.28 -7.49 16.08
N VAL A 419 22.57 -8.54 15.34
CA VAL A 419 22.42 -8.56 13.88
C VAL A 419 20.98 -8.93 13.55
N ALA A 420 20.33 -8.08 12.78
CA ALA A 420 18.95 -8.25 12.39
C ALA A 420 18.76 -7.96 10.88
N ASP A 421 17.85 -8.69 10.25
CA ASP A 421 17.35 -8.31 8.94
C ASP A 421 16.26 -7.23 9.07
N TRP A 422 15.72 -6.78 7.95
CA TRP A 422 14.79 -5.67 7.87
C TRP A 422 13.61 -5.74 8.83
N LEU A 423 12.92 -6.89 8.92
CA LEU A 423 11.68 -6.98 9.70
C LEU A 423 11.90 -6.78 11.20
N PRO A 424 12.70 -7.59 11.90
CA PRO A 424 12.95 -7.42 13.32
C PRO A 424 13.78 -6.18 13.64
N TYR A 425 14.69 -5.75 12.73
CA TYR A 425 15.47 -4.54 12.93
C TYR A 425 14.59 -3.32 13.14
N GLN A 426 13.61 -3.11 12.27
CA GLN A 426 12.75 -1.91 12.34
C GLN A 426 11.91 -1.87 13.62
N VAL A 427 11.47 -3.03 14.10
CA VAL A 427 10.75 -3.16 15.39
C VAL A 427 11.64 -2.79 16.57
N LEU A 428 12.82 -3.40 16.65
CA LEU A 428 13.79 -3.11 17.73
C LEU A 428 14.25 -1.65 17.67
N ARG A 429 14.51 -1.13 16.47
CA ARG A 429 14.92 0.26 16.28
C ARG A 429 13.83 1.24 16.66
N TYR A 430 12.55 0.91 16.38
CA TYR A 430 11.41 1.71 16.85
C TYR A 430 11.43 1.81 18.38
N ALA A 431 11.47 0.68 19.08
CA ALA A 431 11.47 0.65 20.54
C ALA A 431 12.70 1.38 21.13
N GLN A 432 13.88 1.22 20.51
CA GLN A 432 15.09 1.92 20.95
C GLN A 432 15.01 3.44 20.79
N VAL A 433 14.52 3.92 19.65
CA VAL A 433 14.56 5.37 19.31
C VAL A 433 13.33 6.11 19.83
N VAL A 434 12.13 5.55 19.63
CA VAL A 434 10.86 6.22 20.00
C VAL A 434 10.60 6.08 21.50
N GLU A 435 10.83 4.88 22.05
CA GLU A 435 10.52 4.58 23.44
C GLU A 435 11.75 4.69 24.36
N ARG A 436 12.92 4.95 23.76
CA ARG A 436 14.21 5.03 24.47
C ARG A 436 14.55 3.77 25.26
N ALA A 437 14.05 2.62 24.81
CA ALA A 437 14.33 1.34 25.40
C ALA A 437 15.72 0.85 24.99
N ARG A 438 16.49 0.36 25.94
CA ARG A 438 17.80 -0.29 25.74
C ARG A 438 18.75 0.49 24.80
N PRO A 439 19.10 1.75 25.10
CA PRO A 439 20.06 2.53 24.32
C PRO A 439 21.49 1.96 24.36
N ASP A 440 21.77 1.06 25.28
CA ASP A 440 23.02 0.32 25.42
C ASP A 440 23.26 -0.71 24.31
N LEU A 441 22.22 -1.18 23.62
CA LEU A 441 22.32 -2.19 22.58
C LEU A 441 22.78 -1.59 21.25
N ARG A 442 23.68 -2.32 20.57
CA ARG A 442 24.07 -2.01 19.19
C ARG A 442 23.25 -2.85 18.23
N LEU A 443 22.28 -2.22 17.55
CA LEU A 443 21.45 -2.85 16.54
C LEU A 443 22.07 -2.66 15.15
N GLU A 444 22.38 -3.75 14.46
CA GLU A 444 22.98 -3.74 13.13
C GLU A 444 22.05 -4.39 12.11
N MET A 445 21.69 -3.63 11.09
CA MET A 445 20.90 -4.14 9.98
C MET A 445 21.82 -4.61 8.85
N ILE A 446 21.99 -5.91 8.73
CA ILE A 446 22.84 -6.51 7.72
C ILE A 446 22.01 -7.52 6.92
N ASN A 447 21.75 -7.19 5.67
CA ASN A 447 21.08 -8.13 4.75
C ASN A 447 22.03 -9.27 4.38
N ALA A 448 21.49 -10.48 4.25
CA ALA A 448 22.23 -11.63 3.76
C ALA A 448 22.74 -11.39 2.33
N GLY A 449 23.87 -11.94 2.01
CA GLY A 449 24.53 -11.84 0.72
C GLY A 449 26.03 -11.57 0.85
N ASP A 450 26.84 -12.26 0.05
CA ASP A 450 28.31 -12.10 -0.03
C ASP A 450 29.04 -12.25 1.33
N ASP A 451 28.56 -13.15 2.18
CA ASP A 451 29.13 -13.42 3.52
C ASP A 451 29.19 -12.20 4.46
N ARG A 452 28.35 -11.19 4.22
CA ARG A 452 28.40 -9.91 4.97
C ARG A 452 28.10 -10.08 6.44
N GLN A 453 27.09 -10.88 6.78
CA GLN A 453 26.71 -11.12 8.17
C GLN A 453 27.79 -11.91 8.91
N ALA A 454 28.27 -13.00 8.31
CA ALA A 454 29.32 -13.83 8.87
C ALA A 454 30.62 -13.04 9.04
N ARG A 455 30.99 -12.21 8.06
CA ARG A 455 32.18 -11.34 8.12
C ARG A 455 32.06 -10.33 9.24
N PHE A 456 30.95 -9.60 9.31
CA PHE A 456 30.71 -8.63 10.39
C PHE A 456 30.82 -9.26 11.78
N LEU A 457 30.24 -10.45 11.97
CA LEU A 457 30.29 -11.17 13.25
C LEU A 457 31.71 -11.62 13.63
N ARG A 458 32.52 -12.05 12.64
CA ARG A 458 33.94 -12.40 12.85
C ARG A 458 34.79 -11.22 13.31
N GLU A 459 34.52 -10.03 12.77
CA GLU A 459 35.26 -8.81 13.05
C GLU A 459 34.96 -8.20 14.44
N GLN A 460 33.95 -8.70 15.16
CA GLN A 460 33.65 -8.16 16.48
C GLN A 460 34.73 -8.61 17.52
N PRO A 461 35.08 -7.75 18.48
CA PRO A 461 36.04 -8.08 19.54
C PRO A 461 35.66 -9.35 20.32
N GLU A 462 36.67 -10.05 20.81
CA GLU A 462 36.43 -11.19 21.73
C GLU A 462 35.71 -10.73 23.00
N GLY A 463 34.78 -11.56 23.47
CA GLY A 463 33.97 -11.24 24.65
C GLY A 463 32.77 -10.32 24.37
N THR A 464 32.60 -9.81 23.15
CA THR A 464 31.39 -9.06 22.79
C THR A 464 30.19 -10.01 22.76
N PRO A 465 29.09 -9.71 23.49
CA PRO A 465 27.88 -10.53 23.42
C PRO A 465 27.21 -10.37 22.04
N LEU A 466 27.25 -11.43 21.22
CA LEU A 466 26.71 -11.41 19.85
C LEU A 466 25.38 -12.15 19.78
N TYR A 467 24.41 -11.57 19.07
CA TYR A 467 23.08 -12.13 18.92
C TYR A 467 22.53 -11.96 17.49
N LEU A 468 21.66 -12.89 17.09
CA LEU A 468 20.78 -12.71 15.94
C LEU A 468 19.36 -12.42 16.45
N ALA A 469 18.69 -11.52 15.78
CA ALA A 469 17.29 -11.21 16.08
C ALA A 469 16.34 -12.37 15.71
N ASP A 470 16.77 -13.25 14.80
CA ASP A 470 16.08 -14.45 14.35
C ASP A 470 17.10 -15.40 13.69
N ALA A 471 16.75 -16.66 13.47
CA ALA A 471 17.61 -17.67 12.83
C ALA A 471 16.94 -18.29 11.58
N SER A 472 16.14 -17.52 10.87
CA SER A 472 15.58 -17.96 9.58
C SER A 472 16.70 -18.12 8.54
N PRO A 473 16.66 -19.17 7.70
CA PRO A 473 17.65 -19.35 6.64
C PRO A 473 17.55 -18.27 5.56
N LEU A 474 18.40 -18.38 4.54
CA LEU A 474 18.32 -17.51 3.36
C LEU A 474 16.87 -17.37 2.85
N PRO A 475 16.49 -16.20 2.39
CA PRO A 475 17.32 -15.02 2.10
C PRO A 475 17.53 -14.05 3.30
N TYR A 476 17.26 -14.46 4.53
CA TYR A 476 17.30 -13.57 5.70
C TYR A 476 18.65 -13.61 6.42
N TYR A 477 19.15 -14.83 6.71
CA TYR A 477 20.45 -15.02 7.37
C TYR A 477 21.30 -16.06 6.67
N GLU A 478 22.60 -15.80 6.63
CA GLU A 478 23.65 -16.69 6.09
C GLU A 478 24.04 -17.75 7.12
N MET A 479 23.05 -18.57 7.51
CA MET A 479 23.19 -19.47 8.65
C MET A 479 24.36 -20.44 8.54
N ASP A 480 24.72 -20.89 7.35
CA ASP A 480 25.85 -21.80 7.13
C ASP A 480 27.18 -21.11 7.44
N GLY A 481 27.39 -19.89 6.93
CA GLY A 481 28.57 -19.09 7.21
C GLY A 481 28.67 -18.65 8.70
N ILE A 482 27.52 -18.39 9.33
CA ILE A 482 27.45 -18.04 10.75
C ILE A 482 27.81 -19.26 11.62
N ARG A 483 27.22 -20.43 11.35
CA ARG A 483 27.44 -21.67 12.07
C ARG A 483 28.87 -22.24 11.90
N ALA A 484 29.52 -21.88 10.80
CA ALA A 484 30.92 -22.26 10.62
C ALA A 484 31.84 -21.72 11.73
N CYS A 485 31.48 -20.56 12.33
CA CYS A 485 32.28 -19.89 13.35
C CYS A 485 31.61 -19.73 14.72
N HIS A 486 30.30 -19.95 14.79
CA HIS A 486 29.52 -19.73 16.00
C HIS A 486 28.52 -20.85 16.24
N GLU A 487 28.42 -21.28 17.49
CA GLU A 487 27.26 -22.04 17.96
C GLU A 487 26.08 -21.10 18.10
N VAL A 488 24.92 -21.47 17.54
CA VAL A 488 23.70 -20.66 17.56
C VAL A 488 22.74 -21.22 18.59
N VAL A 489 22.64 -20.55 19.72
CA VAL A 489 21.87 -20.99 20.89
C VAL A 489 20.62 -20.12 21.04
N LYS A 490 19.43 -20.72 21.00
CA LYS A 490 18.17 -20.01 21.20
C LYS A 490 18.05 -19.49 22.64
N THR A 491 17.83 -18.18 22.79
CA THR A 491 17.67 -17.50 24.07
C THR A 491 16.38 -16.65 24.02
N GLY A 492 15.28 -17.23 24.50
CA GLY A 492 13.98 -16.61 24.38
C GLY A 492 13.53 -16.48 22.91
N VAL A 493 13.35 -15.24 22.44
CA VAL A 493 12.95 -14.93 21.05
C VAL A 493 14.12 -14.59 20.14
N VAL A 494 15.34 -14.46 20.68
CA VAL A 494 16.60 -14.16 19.99
C VAL A 494 17.56 -15.34 20.04
N TYR A 495 18.69 -15.25 19.34
CA TYR A 495 19.69 -16.33 19.27
C TYR A 495 21.06 -15.78 19.62
N ARG A 496 21.66 -16.34 20.70
CA ARG A 496 23.04 -16.06 21.13
C ARG A 496 24.02 -16.78 20.20
N LEU A 497 25.13 -16.12 19.92
CA LEU A 497 26.23 -16.63 19.11
C LEU A 497 27.47 -16.87 20.02
N ASP A 498 27.78 -18.11 20.26
CA ASP A 498 28.96 -18.50 21.02
C ASP A 498 30.06 -18.90 20.03
N ARG A 499 31.23 -18.25 20.07
CA ARG A 499 32.35 -18.59 19.17
C ARG A 499 32.87 -20.02 19.44
N HIS A 500 33.16 -20.74 18.36
CA HIS A 500 33.79 -22.04 18.46
C HIS A 500 35.23 -21.90 18.96
N PRO A 501 35.62 -22.58 20.06
CA PRO A 501 37.00 -22.53 20.53
C PRO A 501 37.92 -23.22 19.49
N GLY A 502 39.00 -22.55 19.10
CA GLY A 502 40.08 -23.12 18.27
C GLY A 502 39.82 -23.15 16.77
N VAL A 503 38.68 -22.73 16.28
CA VAL A 503 38.45 -22.51 14.83
C VAL A 503 38.98 -21.13 14.48
N GLY A 504 40.09 -21.08 13.73
CA GLY A 504 40.61 -19.82 13.16
C GLY A 504 39.62 -19.23 12.19
N CYS A 505 38.56 -18.62 12.72
CA CYS A 505 37.58 -17.82 11.95
C CYS A 505 38.12 -16.43 11.62
N ALA A 506 39.45 -16.23 11.74
CA ALA A 506 40.13 -15.04 11.28
C ALA A 506 40.01 -14.94 9.72
N GLY A 507 39.48 -13.85 9.25
CA GLY A 507 39.31 -13.63 7.83
C GLY A 507 40.59 -13.81 7.05
N GLY A 508 40.54 -14.73 6.08
CA GLY A 508 41.51 -14.78 5.01
C GLY A 508 41.22 -13.63 4.02
#